data_768fc55b6016c182fd58f02777f68cd3
#
_entry.id   768fc55b6016c182fd58f02777f68cd3
#
_cell.length_a   1.000
_cell.length_b   1.000
_cell.length_c   1.000
_cell.angle_alpha   90.00
_cell.angle_beta   90.00
_cell.angle_gamma   90.00
#
_symmetry.space_group_name_H-M   'P 1'
#
loop_
_entity.id
_entity.type
_entity.pdbx_description
1 polymer ?
#
loop_
_entity_poly.entity_id
_entity_poly.type
_entity_poly.pdbx_seq_one_letter_code
_entity_poly.pdbx_strand_id
1 'polypeptide(L)'
;MAKKITGYIKLQVPAGTANPSPPIGPALGQRGVNIMEFCKAFNAATQDLEKQMPIPTIITVYADRSFSFVTKTPPASFLLKKAAKLKSGSKEPGKVSAGTIKRSQLAEIAQTKMKDLNANDIDSATKIIEGSARAMGLQVVEG
;
A
#
# COMPACT_ATOMS: atom_id res chain seq x y z
N MET A 1 30.24 -5.16 5.33
CA MET A 1 30.22 -5.74 3.97
C MET A 1 28.79 -5.86 3.46
N ALA A 2 28.59 -5.61 2.18
CA ALA A 2 27.29 -5.78 1.59
C ALA A 2 26.92 -7.26 1.53
N LYS A 3 25.75 -7.62 2.06
CA LYS A 3 25.24 -8.99 2.01
C LYS A 3 24.69 -9.27 0.61
N LYS A 4 24.87 -10.51 0.15
CA LYS A 4 24.33 -10.93 -1.14
C LYS A 4 22.82 -11.06 -1.05
N ILE A 5 22.10 -10.39 -1.94
CA ILE A 5 20.65 -10.44 -2.01
C ILE A 5 20.24 -11.69 -2.77
N THR A 6 19.39 -12.53 -2.18
CA THR A 6 18.85 -13.73 -2.85
C THR A 6 17.50 -13.46 -3.50
N GLY A 7 16.78 -12.44 -3.03
CA GLY A 7 15.50 -12.09 -3.65
C GLY A 7 14.75 -11.04 -2.89
N TYR A 8 13.60 -10.67 -3.44
CA TYR A 8 12.69 -9.69 -2.86
C TYR A 8 11.32 -10.32 -2.69
N ILE A 9 10.62 -9.92 -1.64
CA ILE A 9 9.23 -10.29 -1.39
C ILE A 9 8.43 -9.01 -1.27
N LYS A 10 7.36 -8.89 -2.05
CA LYS A 10 6.46 -7.75 -2.01
C LYS A 10 5.11 -8.20 -1.49
N LEU A 11 4.67 -7.60 -0.40
CA LEU A 11 3.42 -7.95 0.28
C LEU A 11 2.66 -6.71 0.68
N GLN A 12 1.34 -6.85 0.81
CA GLN A 12 0.51 -5.88 1.52
C GLN A 12 0.17 -6.49 2.88
N VAL A 13 0.63 -5.86 3.95
CA VAL A 13 0.48 -6.38 5.31
C VAL A 13 -0.36 -5.40 6.12
N PRO A 14 -1.38 -5.86 6.85
CA PRO A 14 -2.17 -4.98 7.73
C PRO A 14 -1.29 -4.37 8.82
N ALA A 15 -1.34 -3.04 8.96
CA ALA A 15 -0.55 -2.32 9.94
C ALA A 15 -0.87 -2.78 11.38
N GLY A 16 0.16 -3.05 12.16
CA GLY A 16 0.03 -3.42 13.57
C GLY A 16 -0.57 -4.81 13.83
N THR A 17 -0.94 -5.55 12.77
CA THR A 17 -1.61 -6.86 12.91
C THR A 17 -0.97 -7.95 12.05
N ALA A 18 0.31 -7.81 11.71
CA ALA A 18 1.03 -8.84 10.98
C ALA A 18 1.09 -10.14 11.80
N ASN A 19 0.77 -11.26 11.17
CA ASN A 19 0.77 -12.58 11.80
C ASN A 19 1.24 -13.65 10.80
N PRO A 20 1.58 -14.87 11.27
CA PRO A 20 2.09 -15.92 10.39
C PRO A 20 1.07 -16.53 9.43
N SER A 21 -0.19 -16.13 9.48
CA SER A 21 -1.21 -16.67 8.58
C SER A 21 -1.03 -16.15 7.14
N PRO A 22 -1.63 -16.81 6.12
CA PRO A 22 -1.55 -16.32 4.75
C PRO A 22 -2.00 -14.86 4.62
N PRO A 23 -1.38 -14.05 3.75
CA PRO A 23 -0.34 -14.42 2.77
C PRO A 23 1.10 -14.34 3.30
N ILE A 24 1.32 -13.92 4.54
CA ILE A 24 2.66 -13.62 5.08
C ILE A 24 3.47 -14.89 5.29
N GLY A 25 2.90 -15.89 5.97
CA GLY A 25 3.59 -17.13 6.30
C GLY A 25 4.17 -17.83 5.10
N PRO A 26 3.33 -18.21 4.10
CA PRO A 26 3.83 -18.91 2.92
C PRO A 26 4.87 -18.12 2.13
N ALA A 27 4.67 -16.80 1.96
CA ALA A 27 5.58 -15.96 1.19
C ALA A 27 6.97 -15.89 1.82
N LEU A 28 7.04 -15.72 3.13
CA LEU A 28 8.31 -15.67 3.87
C LEU A 28 8.92 -17.06 4.03
N GLY A 29 8.09 -18.06 4.26
CA GLY A 29 8.54 -19.46 4.43
C GLY A 29 9.26 -20.00 3.20
N GLN A 30 8.81 -19.68 2.00
CA GLN A 30 9.43 -20.09 0.76
C GLN A 30 10.88 -19.56 0.62
N ARG A 31 11.15 -18.42 1.24
CA ARG A 31 12.48 -17.80 1.21
C ARG A 31 13.32 -18.13 2.44
N GLY A 32 12.78 -18.90 3.38
CA GLY A 32 13.49 -19.27 4.60
C GLY A 32 13.67 -18.14 5.61
N VAL A 33 12.84 -17.11 5.53
CA VAL A 33 12.90 -15.96 6.45
C VAL A 33 12.14 -16.30 7.74
N ASN A 34 12.62 -15.80 8.88
CA ASN A 34 11.97 -15.97 10.17
C ASN A 34 10.68 -15.12 10.21
N ILE A 35 9.54 -15.79 10.11
CA ILE A 35 8.22 -15.16 10.03
C ILE A 35 7.90 -14.37 11.29
N MET A 36 8.16 -14.93 12.47
CA MET A 36 7.85 -14.29 13.75
C MET A 36 8.67 -13.02 13.96
N GLU A 37 9.94 -13.06 13.59
CA GLU A 37 10.82 -11.90 13.68
C GLU A 37 10.32 -10.76 12.78
N PHE A 38 9.92 -11.09 11.55
CA PHE A 38 9.34 -10.11 10.64
C PHE A 38 8.05 -9.52 11.22
N CYS A 39 7.15 -10.35 11.72
CA CYS A 39 5.88 -9.88 12.29
C CYS A 39 6.11 -8.92 13.46
N LYS A 40 7.03 -9.25 14.36
CA LYS A 40 7.36 -8.37 15.50
C LYS A 40 7.95 -7.05 15.03
N ALA A 41 8.91 -7.08 14.13
CA ALA A 41 9.56 -5.87 13.60
C ALA A 41 8.57 -4.99 12.85
N PHE A 42 7.73 -5.58 12.00
CA PHE A 42 6.72 -4.86 11.24
C PHE A 42 5.67 -4.23 12.16
N ASN A 43 5.15 -4.98 13.13
CA ASN A 43 4.16 -4.46 14.06
C ASN A 43 4.72 -3.29 14.88
N ALA A 44 5.98 -3.37 15.31
CA ALA A 44 6.64 -2.28 16.01
C ALA A 44 6.79 -1.03 15.11
N ALA A 45 7.16 -1.24 13.85
CA ALA A 45 7.36 -0.15 12.89
C ALA A 45 6.04 0.53 12.48
N THR A 46 4.91 -0.17 12.56
CA THR A 46 3.62 0.33 12.10
C THR A 46 2.62 0.61 13.23
N GLN A 47 3.07 0.56 14.50
CA GLN A 47 2.15 0.74 15.61
C GLN A 47 1.50 2.14 15.66
N ASP A 48 2.15 3.14 15.09
CA ASP A 48 1.64 4.52 15.01
C ASP A 48 0.65 4.72 13.86
N LEU A 49 0.50 3.73 13.00
CA LEU A 49 -0.40 3.79 11.86
C LEU A 49 -1.78 3.23 12.23
N GLU A 50 -2.77 3.57 11.42
CA GLU A 50 -4.12 3.04 11.57
C GLU A 50 -4.09 1.50 11.47
N LYS A 51 -4.69 0.83 12.45
CA LYS A 51 -4.71 -0.64 12.49
C LYS A 51 -5.45 -1.20 11.28
N GLN A 52 -4.95 -2.32 10.76
CA GLN A 52 -5.50 -3.03 9.60
C GLN A 52 -5.41 -2.26 8.28
N MET A 53 -4.75 -1.10 8.28
CA MET A 53 -4.47 -0.40 7.03
C MET A 53 -3.46 -1.22 6.21
N PRO A 54 -3.77 -1.60 4.96
CA PRO A 54 -2.80 -2.37 4.16
C PRO A 54 -1.58 -1.50 3.86
N ILE A 55 -0.41 -2.02 4.22
CA ILE A 55 0.87 -1.34 4.01
C ILE A 55 1.67 -2.15 3.01
N PRO A 56 1.96 -1.60 1.82
CA PRO A 56 2.86 -2.25 0.87
C PRO A 56 4.26 -2.35 1.49
N THR A 57 4.78 -3.55 1.56
CA THR A 57 6.08 -3.82 2.17
C THR A 57 6.96 -4.56 1.18
N ILE A 58 8.19 -4.08 1.01
CA ILE A 58 9.20 -4.74 0.19
C ILE A 58 10.23 -5.33 1.15
N ILE A 59 10.36 -6.65 1.14
CA ILE A 59 11.29 -7.38 2.00
C ILE A 59 12.45 -7.84 1.15
N THR A 60 13.67 -7.46 1.53
CA THR A 60 14.89 -7.90 0.88
C THR A 60 15.46 -9.09 1.67
N VAL A 61 15.64 -10.22 1.01
CA VAL A 61 16.17 -11.44 1.62
C VAL A 61 17.62 -11.62 1.23
N TYR A 62 18.47 -11.85 2.20
CA TYR A 62 19.91 -12.04 2.01
C TYR A 62 20.31 -13.52 2.06
N ALA A 63 21.51 -13.83 1.56
CA ALA A 63 22.01 -15.20 1.47
C ALA A 63 22.16 -15.90 2.83
N ASP A 64 22.36 -15.13 3.91
CA ASP A 64 22.46 -15.64 5.27
C ASP A 64 21.09 -15.82 5.95
N ARG A 65 19.99 -15.73 5.18
CA ARG A 65 18.61 -15.80 5.65
C ARG A 65 18.18 -14.61 6.51
N SER A 66 19.01 -13.59 6.64
CA SER A 66 18.59 -12.32 7.24
C SER A 66 17.73 -11.56 6.24
N PHE A 67 17.01 -10.56 6.73
CA PHE A 67 16.15 -9.74 5.90
C PHE A 67 16.18 -8.29 6.35
N SER A 68 15.82 -7.41 5.42
CA SER A 68 15.46 -6.03 5.72
C SER A 68 14.14 -5.73 5.02
N PHE A 69 13.40 -4.75 5.52
CA PHE A 69 12.13 -4.39 4.89
C PHE A 69 11.95 -2.88 4.86
N VAL A 70 11.20 -2.43 3.85
CA VAL A 70 10.82 -1.02 3.68
C VAL A 70 9.32 -0.98 3.56
N THR A 71 8.66 -0.15 4.37
CA THR A 71 7.23 0.08 4.28
C THR A 71 6.97 1.30 3.42
N LYS A 72 5.90 1.25 2.63
CA LYS A 72 5.47 2.35 1.77
C LYS A 72 4.12 2.88 2.23
N THR A 73 3.66 3.96 1.61
CA THR A 73 2.33 4.50 1.91
C THR A 73 1.24 3.52 1.47
N PRO A 74 0.04 3.57 2.09
CA PRO A 74 -1.06 2.67 1.70
C PRO A 74 -1.37 2.78 0.21
N PRO A 75 -1.93 1.70 -0.40
CA PRO A 75 -2.29 1.75 -1.83
C PRO A 75 -3.28 2.88 -2.12
N ALA A 76 -3.16 3.49 -3.30
CA ALA A 76 -4.07 4.54 -3.73
C ALA A 76 -5.53 4.08 -3.69
N SER A 77 -5.78 2.83 -4.08
CA SER A 77 -7.12 2.25 -4.05
C SER A 77 -7.75 2.24 -2.66
N PHE A 78 -6.96 1.92 -1.63
CA PHE A 78 -7.43 1.94 -0.25
C PHE A 78 -7.80 3.36 0.19
N LEU A 79 -6.92 4.33 -0.09
CA LEU A 79 -7.14 5.72 0.28
C LEU A 79 -8.35 6.31 -0.45
N LEU A 80 -8.53 5.96 -1.72
CA LEU A 80 -9.67 6.40 -2.51
C LEU A 80 -10.99 5.82 -1.98
N LYS A 81 -11.02 4.53 -1.65
CA LYS A 81 -12.20 3.91 -1.06
C LYS A 81 -12.56 4.55 0.28
N LYS A 82 -11.56 4.82 1.10
CA LYS A 82 -11.75 5.47 2.39
C LYS A 82 -12.30 6.88 2.23
N ALA A 83 -11.76 7.67 1.33
CA ALA A 83 -12.20 9.04 1.06
C ALA A 83 -13.63 9.08 0.50
N ALA A 84 -13.97 8.15 -0.38
CA ALA A 84 -15.29 8.02 -0.98
C ALA A 84 -16.29 7.26 -0.08
N LYS A 85 -15.84 6.73 1.06
CA LYS A 85 -16.64 5.94 2.01
C LYS A 85 -17.26 4.69 1.35
N LEU A 86 -16.47 4.02 0.50
CA LEU A 86 -16.89 2.81 -0.22
C LEU A 86 -16.20 1.57 0.34
N LYS A 87 -16.88 0.44 0.27
CA LYS A 87 -16.29 -0.87 0.62
C LYS A 87 -15.48 -1.44 -0.54
N SER A 88 -15.91 -1.18 -1.77
CA SER A 88 -15.24 -1.68 -2.97
C SER A 88 -15.46 -0.71 -4.13
N GLY A 89 -14.62 -0.83 -5.16
CA GLY A 89 -14.80 -0.08 -6.40
C GLY A 89 -15.92 -0.65 -7.26
N SER A 90 -16.10 -0.09 -8.44
CA SER A 90 -17.10 -0.55 -9.41
C SER A 90 -16.75 -1.95 -9.93
N LYS A 91 -17.77 -2.77 -10.15
CA LYS A 91 -17.61 -4.06 -10.84
C LYS A 91 -17.33 -3.88 -12.34
N GLU A 92 -17.82 -2.78 -12.90
CA GLU A 92 -17.62 -2.44 -14.32
C GLU A 92 -17.13 -0.99 -14.44
N PRO A 93 -15.83 -0.73 -14.13
CA PRO A 93 -15.28 0.61 -14.23
C PRO A 93 -15.43 1.17 -15.66
N GLY A 94 -15.85 2.45 -15.75
CA GLY A 94 -16.10 3.10 -17.02
C GLY A 94 -17.52 2.95 -17.53
N LYS A 95 -18.28 1.97 -17.01
CA LYS A 95 -19.70 1.78 -17.34
C LYS A 95 -20.61 2.15 -16.18
N VAL A 96 -20.30 1.67 -14.98
CA VAL A 96 -21.07 1.89 -13.76
C VAL A 96 -20.21 2.64 -12.76
N SER A 97 -20.70 3.77 -12.25
CA SER A 97 -20.02 4.53 -11.20
C SER A 97 -20.27 3.90 -9.84
N ALA A 98 -19.19 3.68 -9.07
CA ALA A 98 -19.29 3.20 -7.69
C ALA A 98 -19.55 4.35 -6.70
N GLY A 99 -19.24 5.58 -7.07
CA GLY A 99 -19.39 6.75 -6.21
C GLY A 99 -18.69 7.96 -6.81
N THR A 100 -18.60 9.02 -6.03
CA THR A 100 -17.94 10.26 -6.43
C THR A 100 -16.83 10.61 -5.44
N ILE A 101 -15.82 11.32 -5.92
CA ILE A 101 -14.75 11.84 -5.11
C ILE A 101 -14.45 13.28 -5.55
N LYS A 102 -14.17 14.14 -4.58
CA LYS A 102 -13.86 15.54 -4.86
C LYS A 102 -12.37 15.70 -5.20
N ARG A 103 -12.06 16.66 -6.05
CA ARG A 103 -10.68 16.96 -6.43
C ARG A 103 -9.82 17.36 -5.23
N SER A 104 -10.41 18.04 -4.25
CA SER A 104 -9.70 18.36 -3.00
C SER A 104 -9.29 17.10 -2.22
N GLN A 105 -10.12 16.07 -2.21
CA GLN A 105 -9.80 14.78 -1.59
C GLN A 105 -8.67 14.07 -2.34
N LEU A 106 -8.67 14.16 -3.67
CA LEU A 106 -7.57 13.63 -4.48
C LEU A 106 -6.24 14.32 -4.16
N ALA A 107 -6.27 15.64 -3.96
CA ALA A 107 -5.07 16.41 -3.60
C ALA A 107 -4.52 15.99 -2.23
N GLU A 108 -5.39 15.73 -1.25
CA GLU A 108 -4.99 15.24 0.07
C GLU A 108 -4.32 13.87 -0.03
N ILE A 109 -4.90 12.97 -0.81
CA ILE A 109 -4.33 11.62 -1.04
C ILE A 109 -2.99 11.74 -1.76
N ALA A 110 -2.90 12.58 -2.77
CA ALA A 110 -1.66 12.82 -3.50
C ALA A 110 -0.56 13.35 -2.57
N GLN A 111 -0.88 14.26 -1.68
CA GLN A 111 0.06 14.80 -0.70
C GLN A 111 0.57 13.71 0.23
N THR A 112 -0.31 12.83 0.70
CA THR A 112 0.05 11.70 1.56
C THR A 112 1.01 10.74 0.86
N LYS A 113 0.81 10.50 -0.44
CA LYS A 113 1.63 9.56 -1.22
C LYS A 113 2.81 10.20 -1.92
N MET A 114 3.01 11.51 -1.78
CA MET A 114 4.04 12.24 -2.53
C MET A 114 5.43 11.62 -2.41
N LYS A 115 5.77 11.10 -1.23
CA LYS A 115 7.07 10.46 -0.99
C LYS A 115 7.28 9.17 -1.80
N ASP A 116 6.21 8.51 -2.25
CA ASP A 116 6.28 7.27 -3.04
C ASP A 116 6.04 7.52 -4.53
N LEU A 117 5.65 8.74 -4.90
CA LEU A 117 5.35 9.10 -6.28
C LEU A 117 6.55 9.77 -6.92
N ASN A 118 6.65 9.63 -8.24
CA ASN A 118 7.68 10.30 -9.04
C ASN A 118 7.21 11.65 -9.59
N ALA A 119 6.07 12.15 -9.12
CA ALA A 119 5.54 13.44 -9.54
C ALA A 119 6.41 14.59 -8.98
N ASN A 120 6.56 15.64 -9.76
CA ASN A 120 7.37 16.79 -9.38
C ASN A 120 6.61 17.79 -8.50
N ASP A 121 5.30 17.84 -8.61
CA ASP A 121 4.43 18.75 -7.87
C ASP A 121 3.11 18.07 -7.48
N ILE A 122 2.31 18.76 -6.67
CA ILE A 122 1.02 18.26 -6.19
C ILE A 122 0.00 18.12 -7.32
N ASP A 123 0.01 19.01 -8.30
CA ASP A 123 -0.92 18.93 -9.43
C ASP A 123 -0.69 17.66 -10.25
N SER A 124 0.56 17.34 -10.53
CA SER A 124 0.93 16.09 -11.23
C SER A 124 0.56 14.86 -10.41
N ALA A 125 0.83 14.88 -9.10
CA ALA A 125 0.46 13.79 -8.20
C ALA A 125 -1.07 13.61 -8.15
N THR A 126 -1.82 14.70 -8.12
CA THR A 126 -3.29 14.66 -8.14
C THR A 126 -3.82 14.00 -9.40
N LYS A 127 -3.21 14.28 -10.56
CA LYS A 127 -3.57 13.63 -11.83
C LYS A 127 -3.33 12.12 -11.80
N ILE A 128 -2.25 11.68 -11.18
CA ILE A 128 -1.94 10.26 -11.03
C ILE A 128 -3.04 9.58 -10.20
N ILE A 129 -3.41 10.18 -9.08
CA ILE A 129 -4.46 9.64 -8.21
C ILE A 129 -5.82 9.69 -8.89
N GLU A 130 -6.11 10.74 -9.66
CA GLU A 130 -7.34 10.86 -10.46
C GLU A 130 -7.48 9.70 -11.44
N GLY A 131 -6.40 9.33 -12.13
CA GLY A 131 -6.39 8.17 -13.02
C GLY A 131 -6.75 6.88 -12.29
N SER A 132 -6.20 6.67 -11.09
CA SER A 132 -6.53 5.52 -10.25
C SER A 132 -8.01 5.53 -9.83
N ALA A 133 -8.55 6.70 -9.50
CA ALA A 133 -9.96 6.84 -9.12
C ALA A 133 -10.88 6.47 -10.28
N ARG A 134 -10.58 6.94 -11.48
CA ARG A 134 -11.35 6.60 -12.69
C ARG A 134 -11.29 5.11 -12.99
N ALA A 135 -10.13 4.50 -12.82
CA ALA A 135 -9.94 3.05 -13.01
C ALA A 135 -10.77 2.23 -12.02
N MET A 136 -11.07 2.77 -10.85
CA MET A 136 -11.92 2.14 -9.85
C MET A 136 -13.41 2.39 -10.09
N GLY A 137 -13.77 3.20 -11.06
CA GLY A 137 -15.15 3.57 -11.35
C GLY A 137 -15.67 4.74 -10.52
N LEU A 138 -14.79 5.55 -9.96
CA LEU A 138 -15.18 6.77 -9.24
C LEU A 138 -15.29 7.95 -10.21
N GLN A 139 -16.29 8.80 -9.98
CA GLN A 139 -16.43 10.05 -10.71
C GLN A 139 -15.72 11.17 -9.95
N VAL A 140 -14.87 11.89 -10.65
CA VAL A 140 -14.16 13.05 -10.08
C VAL A 140 -15.00 14.30 -10.29
N VAL A 141 -15.32 14.99 -9.20
CA VAL A 141 -16.10 16.23 -9.24
C VAL A 141 -15.26 17.39 -8.70
N GLU A 142 -15.60 18.60 -9.14
CA GLU A 142 -14.97 19.82 -8.63
C GLU A 142 -15.35 20.04 -7.15
N GLY A 143 -14.40 20.55 -6.37
CA GLY A 143 -14.70 20.80 -4.97
C GLY A 143 -13.50 21.06 -4.09
#